data_8dc9708456928012532473f5e5d5545b
#
_entry.id   8dc9708456928012532473f5e5d5545b
#
_cell.length_a   1.000
_cell.length_b   1.000
_cell.length_c   1.000
_cell.angle_alpha   90.00
_cell.angle_beta   90.00
_cell.angle_gamma   90.00
#
_symmetry.space_group_name_H-M   'P 1'
#
loop_
_entity.id
_entity.type
_entity.pdbx_description
1 polymer ?
#
loop_
_entity_poly.entity_id
_entity_poly.type
_entity_poly.pdbx_seq_one_letter_code
_entity_poly.pdbx_strand_id
1 'polypeptide(L)'
;MKSSRIVLVMAGLLTLATSAALAQAPAQQKPTEAQVREAAALTRAQLQSDRQAVVAANLPLNGEQAAAFWPVYREYRNALAAQGDRVMNLILAYSKNYETLTDQQATQMLDEWLSIKQQEFKIKAEWAPKFKQVLPAKLVTRFYQVENKLDTIVMMDLVANVPLVK
;
A
#
# COMPACT_ATOMS: atom_id res chain seq x y z
N MET A 1 -13.56 -16.96 -40.43
CA MET A 1 -14.36 -16.63 -41.63
C MET A 1 -15.39 -15.58 -41.27
N LYS A 2 -15.55 -14.56 -42.14
CA LYS A 2 -16.46 -13.40 -42.16
C LYS A 2 -15.95 -12.18 -41.38
N SER A 3 -15.18 -11.34 -41.98
CA SER A 3 -15.27 -10.14 -42.82
C SER A 3 -16.58 -9.37 -42.74
N SER A 4 -16.55 -8.13 -42.25
CA SER A 4 -17.48 -7.06 -42.68
C SER A 4 -16.88 -5.71 -42.29
N ARG A 5 -16.35 -5.06 -43.17
CA ARG A 5 -16.80 -3.99 -44.12
C ARG A 5 -16.87 -2.63 -43.44
N ILE A 6 -15.83 -1.90 -43.73
CA ILE A 6 -15.65 -0.45 -43.67
C ILE A 6 -16.70 0.20 -44.59
N VAL A 7 -17.43 1.18 -44.08
CA VAL A 7 -18.15 2.16 -44.91
C VAL A 7 -17.56 3.53 -44.67
N LEU A 8 -16.87 3.99 -45.68
CA LEU A 8 -16.34 5.34 -45.83
C LEU A 8 -17.48 6.23 -46.37
N VAL A 9 -17.80 7.31 -45.67
CA VAL A 9 -18.60 8.41 -46.25
C VAL A 9 -17.78 9.68 -46.15
N MET A 10 -17.32 10.09 -47.31
CA MET A 10 -16.83 11.45 -47.60
C MET A 10 -18.02 12.37 -47.80
N ALA A 11 -18.05 13.57 -47.21
CA ALA A 11 -18.41 14.81 -47.85
C ALA A 11 -18.44 16.01 -46.86
N GLY A 12 -17.88 17.10 -47.30
CA GLY A 12 -18.31 18.44 -46.94
C GLY A 12 -17.31 19.33 -46.22
N LEU A 13 -16.42 19.99 -46.96
CA LEU A 13 -15.72 21.19 -46.50
C LEU A 13 -16.73 22.27 -46.09
N LEU A 14 -16.63 22.77 -44.86
CA LEU A 14 -17.06 24.13 -44.55
C LEU A 14 -16.02 24.71 -43.58
N THR A 15 -15.21 25.62 -44.10
CA THR A 15 -14.24 26.42 -43.34
C THR A 15 -14.98 27.46 -42.50
N LEU A 16 -15.13 27.21 -41.22
CA LEU A 16 -15.44 28.23 -40.23
C LEU A 16 -14.20 28.38 -39.34
N ALA A 17 -13.51 29.50 -39.57
CA ALA A 17 -12.43 29.94 -38.69
C ALA A 17 -13.01 30.30 -37.33
N THR A 18 -13.10 29.34 -36.43
CA THR A 18 -13.33 29.60 -35.01
C THR A 18 -11.97 29.66 -34.34
N SER A 19 -11.64 30.85 -33.86
CA SER A 19 -10.50 31.07 -32.96
C SER A 19 -10.64 30.12 -31.75
N ALA A 20 -9.92 29.01 -31.79
CA ALA A 20 -9.81 28.12 -30.63
C ALA A 20 -9.00 28.87 -29.57
N ALA A 21 -9.70 29.50 -28.65
CA ALA A 21 -9.10 29.84 -27.35
C ALA A 21 -8.58 28.49 -26.75
N LEU A 22 -7.27 28.33 -26.77
CA LEU A 22 -6.61 27.26 -26.04
C LEU A 22 -6.99 27.47 -24.58
N ALA A 23 -8.04 26.80 -24.10
CA ALA A 23 -8.32 26.66 -22.69
C ALA A 23 -7.10 25.95 -22.10
N GLN A 24 -6.22 26.72 -21.46
CA GLN A 24 -5.15 26.19 -20.67
C GLN A 24 -5.80 25.25 -19.63
N ALA A 25 -5.52 23.96 -19.75
CA ALA A 25 -5.87 23.00 -18.72
C ALA A 25 -5.37 23.58 -17.39
N PRO A 26 -6.20 23.62 -16.33
CA PRO A 26 -5.77 24.16 -15.05
C PRO A 26 -4.49 23.44 -14.64
N ALA A 27 -3.43 24.20 -14.39
CA ALA A 27 -2.16 23.67 -13.91
C ALA A 27 -2.49 22.80 -12.69
N GLN A 28 -2.22 21.49 -12.77
CA GLN A 28 -2.43 20.58 -11.66
C GLN A 28 -1.55 21.06 -10.50
N GLN A 29 -2.16 21.74 -9.56
CA GLN A 29 -1.47 22.15 -8.34
C GLN A 29 -0.95 20.90 -7.65
N LYS A 30 0.35 20.88 -7.34
CA LYS A 30 0.92 19.81 -6.53
C LYS A 30 0.08 19.67 -5.26
N PRO A 31 -0.35 18.43 -4.89
CA PRO A 31 -1.16 18.23 -3.70
C PRO A 31 -0.40 18.76 -2.47
N THR A 32 -1.12 19.41 -1.58
CA THR A 32 -0.56 19.88 -0.31
C THR A 32 -0.18 18.68 0.57
N GLU A 33 0.74 18.89 1.52
CA GLU A 33 1.13 17.83 2.46
C GLU A 33 -0.06 17.27 3.25
N ALA A 34 -1.03 18.11 3.58
CA ALA A 34 -2.28 17.72 4.24
C ALA A 34 -3.11 16.78 3.35
N GLN A 35 -3.27 17.11 2.08
CA GLN A 35 -3.99 16.26 1.11
C GLN A 35 -3.29 14.91 0.88
N VAL A 36 -1.95 14.90 0.84
CA VAL A 36 -1.18 13.65 0.73
C VAL A 36 -1.38 12.77 1.97
N ARG A 37 -1.35 13.37 3.16
CA ARG A 37 -1.57 12.64 4.43
C ARG A 37 -2.99 12.09 4.55
N GLU A 38 -3.99 12.85 4.14
CA GLU A 38 -5.39 12.41 4.14
C GLU A 38 -5.61 11.25 3.17
N ALA A 39 -5.12 11.36 1.93
CA ALA A 39 -5.17 10.29 0.95
C ALA A 39 -4.45 9.02 1.45
N ALA A 40 -3.29 9.17 2.08
CA ALA A 40 -2.56 8.06 2.67
C ALA A 40 -3.33 7.40 3.84
N ALA A 41 -4.05 8.18 4.66
CA ALA A 41 -4.86 7.65 5.75
C ALA A 41 -6.07 6.85 5.23
N LEU A 42 -6.76 7.35 4.20
CA LEU A 42 -7.87 6.64 3.55
C LEU A 42 -7.40 5.34 2.88
N THR A 43 -6.28 5.39 2.16
CA THR A 43 -5.68 4.19 1.54
C THR A 43 -5.30 3.16 2.60
N ARG A 44 -4.74 3.60 3.73
CA ARG A 44 -4.40 2.70 4.84
C ARG A 44 -5.62 2.04 5.45
N ALA A 45 -6.71 2.77 5.68
CA ALA A 45 -7.96 2.21 6.21
C ALA A 45 -8.53 1.15 5.26
N GLN A 46 -8.52 1.43 3.96
CA GLN A 46 -8.94 0.48 2.93
C GLN A 46 -8.06 -0.77 2.92
N LEU A 47 -6.73 -0.61 2.91
CA LEU A 47 -5.79 -1.73 2.97
C LEU A 47 -5.96 -2.59 4.23
N GLN A 48 -6.29 -1.99 5.38
CA GLN A 48 -6.57 -2.73 6.60
C GLN A 48 -7.86 -3.55 6.49
N SER A 49 -8.91 -2.97 5.91
CA SER A 49 -10.18 -3.67 5.66
C SER A 49 -10.02 -4.83 4.69
N ASP A 50 -9.32 -4.59 3.57
CA ASP A 50 -9.06 -5.61 2.55
C ASP A 50 -8.18 -6.73 3.12
N ARG A 51 -7.17 -6.40 3.91
CA ARG A 51 -6.33 -7.38 4.61
C ARG A 51 -7.13 -8.26 5.55
N GLN A 52 -8.03 -7.68 6.35
CA GLN A 52 -8.90 -8.45 7.25
C GLN A 52 -9.81 -9.41 6.47
N ALA A 53 -10.39 -8.96 5.36
CA ALA A 53 -11.21 -9.79 4.49
C ALA A 53 -10.41 -10.95 3.88
N VAL A 54 -9.18 -10.70 3.42
CA VAL A 54 -8.30 -11.77 2.88
C VAL A 54 -7.92 -12.76 3.97
N VAL A 55 -7.59 -12.30 5.18
CA VAL A 55 -7.30 -13.20 6.30
C VAL A 55 -8.52 -14.06 6.62
N ALA A 56 -9.71 -13.46 6.71
CA ALA A 56 -10.96 -14.20 6.98
C ALA A 56 -11.25 -15.26 5.91
N ALA A 57 -11.07 -14.93 4.63
CA ALA A 57 -11.30 -15.85 3.51
C ALA A 57 -10.29 -17.01 3.47
N ASN A 58 -9.09 -16.84 4.02
CA ASN A 58 -8.03 -17.83 3.97
C ASN A 58 -7.80 -18.59 5.28
N LEU A 59 -8.51 -18.22 6.36
CA LEU A 59 -8.37 -18.85 7.67
C LEU A 59 -9.70 -19.52 8.04
N PRO A 60 -9.83 -20.86 7.87
CA PRO A 60 -11.08 -21.57 8.12
C PRO A 60 -11.31 -21.75 9.64
N LEU A 61 -11.72 -20.67 10.29
CA LEU A 61 -12.03 -20.65 11.72
C LEU A 61 -13.48 -21.09 11.97
N ASN A 62 -13.70 -21.93 13.00
CA ASN A 62 -15.04 -22.11 13.55
C ASN A 62 -15.46 -20.89 14.40
N GLY A 63 -16.70 -20.86 14.88
CA GLY A 63 -17.25 -19.71 15.61
C GLY A 63 -16.45 -19.36 16.89
N GLU A 64 -16.03 -20.37 17.66
CA GLU A 64 -15.24 -20.19 18.89
C GLU A 64 -13.84 -19.65 18.57
N GLN A 65 -13.16 -20.24 17.60
CA GLN A 65 -11.85 -19.79 17.14
C GLN A 65 -11.89 -18.36 16.59
N ALA A 66 -12.93 -18.02 15.84
CA ALA A 66 -13.10 -16.67 15.31
C ALA A 66 -13.32 -15.65 16.44
N ALA A 67 -14.17 -15.97 17.42
CA ALA A 67 -14.41 -15.11 18.57
C ALA A 67 -13.13 -14.83 19.38
N ALA A 68 -12.25 -15.82 19.53
CA ALA A 68 -10.99 -15.67 20.23
C ALA A 68 -9.90 -14.99 19.38
N PHE A 69 -9.84 -15.27 18.08
CA PHE A 69 -8.80 -14.78 17.18
C PHE A 69 -8.91 -13.28 16.85
N TRP A 70 -10.10 -12.79 16.50
CA TRP A 70 -10.26 -11.42 15.99
C TRP A 70 -9.87 -10.32 16.98
N PRO A 71 -10.13 -10.44 18.30
CA PRO A 71 -9.59 -9.47 19.26
C PRO A 71 -8.07 -9.41 19.24
N VAL A 72 -7.39 -10.55 19.28
CA VAL A 72 -5.92 -10.65 19.23
C VAL A 72 -5.36 -10.08 17.92
N TYR A 73 -6.03 -10.38 16.79
CA TYR A 73 -5.65 -9.86 15.48
C TYR A 73 -5.70 -8.33 15.43
N ARG A 74 -6.77 -7.72 15.95
CA ARG A 74 -6.89 -6.24 15.98
C ARG A 74 -5.77 -5.60 16.77
N GLU A 75 -5.46 -6.11 17.95
CA GLU A 75 -4.36 -5.60 18.78
C GLU A 75 -3.00 -5.78 18.09
N TYR A 76 -2.76 -6.93 17.46
CA TYR A 76 -1.57 -7.17 16.65
C TYR A 76 -1.44 -6.15 15.51
N ARG A 77 -2.51 -5.87 14.78
CA ARG A 77 -2.50 -4.87 13.71
C ARG A 77 -2.27 -3.46 14.24
N ASN A 78 -2.83 -3.12 15.39
CA ASN A 78 -2.56 -1.85 16.06
C ASN A 78 -1.09 -1.72 16.49
N ALA A 79 -0.48 -2.78 17.00
CA ALA A 79 0.95 -2.79 17.33
C ALA A 79 1.86 -2.55 16.10
N LEU A 80 1.45 -3.02 14.92
CA LEU A 80 2.16 -2.80 13.66
C LEU A 80 1.90 -1.42 13.04
N ALA A 81 0.81 -0.75 13.39
CA ALA A 81 0.40 0.50 12.75
C ALA A 81 1.47 1.61 12.84
N ALA A 82 2.13 1.73 13.99
CA ALA A 82 3.20 2.71 14.20
C ALA A 82 4.39 2.49 13.23
N GLN A 83 4.69 1.24 12.87
CA GLN A 83 5.74 0.95 11.90
C GLN A 83 5.32 1.35 10.48
N GLY A 84 4.05 1.17 10.14
CA GLY A 84 3.48 1.66 8.88
C GLY A 84 3.58 3.19 8.75
N ASP A 85 3.38 3.93 9.85
CA ASP A 85 3.56 5.39 9.88
C ASP A 85 5.02 5.79 9.64
N ARG A 86 5.96 5.09 10.24
CA ARG A 86 7.40 5.30 10.01
C ARG A 86 7.78 5.04 8.55
N VAL A 87 7.29 3.95 7.95
CA VAL A 87 7.50 3.65 6.52
C VAL A 87 6.99 4.79 5.65
N MET A 88 5.76 5.27 5.89
CA MET A 88 5.18 6.38 5.14
C MET A 88 6.01 7.65 5.25
N ASN A 89 6.42 8.02 6.46
CA ASN A 89 7.28 9.20 6.68
C ASN A 89 8.64 9.07 5.98
N LEU A 90 9.23 7.88 6.01
CA LEU A 90 10.48 7.59 5.32
C LEU A 90 10.34 7.76 3.80
N ILE A 91 9.28 7.19 3.20
CA ILE A 91 8.99 7.33 1.76
C ILE A 91 8.76 8.80 1.39
N LEU A 92 8.00 9.55 2.18
CA LEU A 92 7.75 10.97 1.94
C LEU A 92 9.04 11.80 2.03
N ALA A 93 9.91 11.52 3.00
CA ALA A 93 11.21 12.18 3.14
C ALA A 93 12.12 11.85 1.94
N TYR A 94 12.15 10.59 1.53
CA TYR A 94 12.91 10.14 0.36
C TYR A 94 12.43 10.80 -0.93
N SER A 95 11.11 10.80 -1.19
CA SER A 95 10.53 11.36 -2.42
C SER A 95 10.80 12.85 -2.61
N LYS A 96 11.02 13.59 -1.52
CA LYS A 96 11.36 15.02 -1.56
C LYS A 96 12.82 15.28 -1.97
N ASN A 97 13.72 14.35 -1.69
CA ASN A 97 15.17 14.62 -1.73
C ASN A 97 15.99 13.60 -2.53
N TYR A 98 15.37 12.58 -3.14
CA TYR A 98 16.11 11.45 -3.74
C TYR A 98 17.13 11.85 -4.82
N GLU A 99 16.92 13.00 -5.50
CA GLU A 99 17.85 13.49 -6.53
C GLU A 99 19.07 14.21 -5.95
N THR A 100 18.96 14.73 -4.73
CA THR A 100 19.99 15.55 -4.06
C THR A 100 20.40 15.00 -2.70
N LEU A 101 20.17 13.69 -2.50
CA LEU A 101 20.41 13.01 -1.24
C LEU A 101 21.91 13.00 -0.92
N THR A 102 22.26 13.50 0.25
CA THR A 102 23.65 13.41 0.75
C THR A 102 23.90 12.03 1.36
N ASP A 103 25.18 11.61 1.43
CA ASP A 103 25.58 10.34 2.08
C ASP A 103 25.10 10.24 3.53
N GLN A 104 25.12 11.35 4.26
CA GLN A 104 24.62 11.41 5.63
C GLN A 104 23.11 11.13 5.68
N GLN A 105 22.32 11.75 4.80
CA GLN A 105 20.88 11.52 4.71
C GLN A 105 20.57 10.10 4.26
N ALA A 106 21.31 9.58 3.30
CA ALA A 106 21.17 8.19 2.83
C ALA A 106 21.42 7.20 3.98
N THR A 107 22.49 7.41 4.77
CA THR A 107 22.80 6.59 5.95
C THR A 107 21.64 6.63 6.96
N GLN A 108 21.15 7.81 7.31
CA GLN A 108 20.02 7.96 8.24
C GLN A 108 18.75 7.24 7.76
N MET A 109 18.46 7.34 6.46
CA MET A 109 17.29 6.66 5.88
C MET A 109 17.45 5.14 5.87
N LEU A 110 18.66 4.63 5.62
CA LEU A 110 18.96 3.21 5.69
C LEU A 110 18.81 2.69 7.12
N ASP A 111 19.36 3.39 8.09
CA ASP A 111 19.28 3.04 9.51
C ASP A 111 17.83 3.01 10.00
N GLU A 112 17.03 4.00 9.60
CA GLU A 112 15.60 4.04 9.90
C GLU A 112 14.85 2.87 9.27
N TRP A 113 15.13 2.55 8.00
CA TRP A 113 14.55 1.39 7.32
C TRP A 113 14.86 0.07 8.05
N LEU A 114 16.13 -0.14 8.39
CA LEU A 114 16.56 -1.35 9.11
C LEU A 114 15.91 -1.45 10.49
N SER A 115 15.82 -0.33 11.22
CA SER A 115 15.14 -0.22 12.51
C SER A 115 13.65 -0.58 12.40
N ILE A 116 12.95 -0.09 11.36
CA ILE A 116 11.55 -0.43 11.11
C ILE A 116 11.40 -1.94 10.89
N LYS A 117 12.24 -2.54 10.04
CA LYS A 117 12.18 -3.98 9.74
C LYS A 117 12.46 -4.86 10.95
N GLN A 118 13.42 -4.46 11.76
CA GLN A 118 13.72 -5.14 13.02
C GLN A 118 12.52 -5.09 13.98
N GLN A 119 11.89 -3.93 14.13
CA GLN A 119 10.75 -3.76 15.01
C GLN A 119 9.51 -4.51 14.52
N GLU A 120 9.24 -4.50 13.19
CA GLU A 120 8.17 -5.31 12.59
C GLU A 120 8.35 -6.81 12.91
N PHE A 121 9.57 -7.33 12.74
CA PHE A 121 9.87 -8.71 13.05
C PHE A 121 9.71 -9.02 14.54
N LYS A 122 10.19 -8.12 15.41
CA LYS A 122 10.06 -8.25 16.86
C LYS A 122 8.59 -8.34 17.28
N ILE A 123 7.74 -7.44 16.79
CA ILE A 123 6.30 -7.47 17.05
C ILE A 123 5.70 -8.81 16.60
N LYS A 124 6.01 -9.27 15.37
CA LYS A 124 5.54 -10.56 14.87
C LYS A 124 5.94 -11.72 15.78
N ALA A 125 7.18 -11.73 16.26
CA ALA A 125 7.69 -12.76 17.16
C ALA A 125 7.01 -12.72 18.54
N GLU A 126 6.79 -11.53 19.11
CA GLU A 126 6.12 -11.33 20.39
C GLU A 126 4.62 -11.73 20.36
N TRP A 127 3.97 -11.56 19.20
CA TRP A 127 2.55 -11.91 19.05
C TRP A 127 2.31 -13.38 18.71
N ALA A 128 3.29 -14.09 18.18
CA ALA A 128 3.15 -15.50 17.84
C ALA A 128 2.70 -16.39 19.02
N PRO A 129 3.22 -16.24 20.25
CA PRO A 129 2.71 -16.97 21.42
C PRO A 129 1.24 -16.67 21.74
N LYS A 130 0.79 -15.40 21.59
CA LYS A 130 -0.60 -15.00 21.85
C LYS A 130 -1.55 -15.67 20.85
N PHE A 131 -1.20 -15.74 19.57
CA PHE A 131 -1.97 -16.48 18.59
C PHE A 131 -2.02 -17.98 18.87
N LYS A 132 -0.93 -18.57 19.37
CA LYS A 132 -0.88 -19.99 19.76
C LYS A 132 -1.77 -20.32 20.97
N GLN A 133 -2.15 -19.33 21.79
CA GLN A 133 -3.09 -19.51 22.88
C GLN A 133 -4.54 -19.61 22.40
N VAL A 134 -4.86 -19.03 21.25
CA VAL A 134 -6.24 -18.95 20.73
C VAL A 134 -6.49 -19.83 19.51
N LEU A 135 -5.43 -20.32 18.85
CA LEU A 135 -5.53 -21.16 17.67
C LEU A 135 -4.60 -22.37 17.72
N PRO A 136 -4.98 -23.50 17.10
CA PRO A 136 -4.07 -24.61 16.84
C PRO A 136 -2.86 -24.18 15.99
N ALA A 137 -1.69 -24.80 16.22
CA ALA A 137 -0.44 -24.44 15.57
C ALA A 137 -0.51 -24.38 14.02
N LYS A 138 -1.26 -25.30 13.39
CA LYS A 138 -1.47 -25.29 11.92
C LYS A 138 -2.17 -24.03 11.45
N LEU A 139 -3.18 -23.54 12.18
CA LEU A 139 -3.90 -22.31 11.83
C LEU A 139 -3.04 -21.07 12.08
N VAL A 140 -2.25 -21.05 13.15
CA VAL A 140 -1.27 -19.97 13.38
C VAL A 140 -0.25 -19.90 12.25
N THR A 141 0.30 -21.05 11.84
CA THR A 141 1.25 -21.09 10.71
C THR A 141 0.59 -20.59 9.44
N ARG A 142 -0.64 -21.03 9.13
CA ARG A 142 -1.41 -20.57 7.96
C ARG A 142 -1.67 -19.05 8.03
N PHE A 143 -2.03 -18.54 9.19
CA PHE A 143 -2.20 -17.10 9.40
C PHE A 143 -0.93 -16.32 9.04
N TYR A 144 0.23 -16.72 9.58
CA TYR A 144 1.50 -16.06 9.27
C TYR A 144 1.91 -16.18 7.79
N GLN A 145 1.55 -17.28 7.13
CA GLN A 145 1.75 -17.41 5.69
C GLN A 145 0.88 -16.43 4.90
N VAL A 146 -0.38 -16.23 5.30
CA VAL A 146 -1.28 -15.23 4.68
C VAL A 146 -0.75 -13.83 4.91
N GLU A 147 -0.39 -13.47 6.14
CA GLU A 147 0.21 -12.18 6.48
C GLU A 147 1.47 -11.90 5.65
N ASN A 148 2.38 -12.89 5.53
CA ASN A 148 3.59 -12.73 4.74
C ASN A 148 3.32 -12.50 3.25
N LYS A 149 2.33 -13.19 2.66
CA LYS A 149 1.91 -12.96 1.27
C LYS A 149 1.36 -11.54 1.09
N LEU A 150 0.52 -11.06 2.01
CA LEU A 150 -0.03 -9.71 1.97
C LEU A 150 1.07 -8.65 2.11
N ASP A 151 2.02 -8.83 3.02
CA ASP A 151 3.15 -7.94 3.18
C ASP A 151 4.02 -7.89 1.90
N THR A 152 4.21 -9.05 1.25
CA THR A 152 4.95 -9.13 -0.01
C THR A 152 4.25 -8.37 -1.14
N ILE A 153 2.93 -8.51 -1.27
CA ILE A 153 2.15 -7.79 -2.30
C ILE A 153 2.26 -6.28 -2.10
N VAL A 154 2.05 -5.80 -0.87
CA VAL A 154 2.19 -4.37 -0.54
C VAL A 154 3.62 -3.88 -0.79
N MET A 155 4.62 -4.68 -0.45
CA MET A 155 6.02 -4.33 -0.69
C MET A 155 6.37 -4.26 -2.18
N MET A 156 5.85 -5.18 -3.00
CA MET A 156 6.07 -5.16 -4.45
C MET A 156 5.52 -3.89 -5.09
N ASP A 157 4.33 -3.45 -4.69
CA ASP A 157 3.73 -2.20 -5.17
C ASP A 157 4.57 -0.98 -4.77
N LEU A 158 5.03 -0.93 -3.53
CA LEU A 158 5.92 0.14 -3.06
C LEU A 158 7.24 0.17 -3.83
N VAL A 159 7.91 -0.96 -4.00
CA VAL A 159 9.21 -1.05 -4.69
C VAL A 159 9.10 -0.65 -6.16
N ALA A 160 7.98 -0.97 -6.81
CA ALA A 160 7.75 -0.58 -8.21
C ALA A 160 7.69 0.94 -8.42
N ASN A 161 7.30 1.70 -7.38
CA ASN A 161 7.06 3.14 -7.46
C ASN A 161 8.14 4.01 -6.78
N VAL A 162 9.08 3.41 -6.05
CA VAL A 162 10.17 4.14 -5.38
C VAL A 162 11.45 4.04 -6.21
N PRO A 163 11.98 5.17 -6.75
CA PRO A 163 13.20 5.16 -7.54
C PRO A 163 14.42 4.80 -6.67
N LEU A 164 15.47 4.27 -7.31
CA LEU A 164 16.74 4.02 -6.62
C LEU A 164 17.50 5.33 -6.36
N VAL A 165 18.34 5.32 -5.34
CA VAL A 165 19.31 6.39 -5.07
C VAL A 165 20.24 6.51 -6.28
N LYS A 166 20.52 7.75 -6.73
CA LYS A 166 21.43 8.01 -7.85
C LYS A 166 22.87 8.03 -7.41
#